data_85d09d2874d0ea441cb0bd67f03be0d1
#
_entry.id   85d09d2874d0ea441cb0bd67f03be0d1
#
_cell.length_a   1.000
_cell.length_b   1.000
_cell.length_c   1.000
_cell.angle_alpha   90.00
_cell.angle_beta   90.00
_cell.angle_gamma   90.00
#
_symmetry.space_group_name_H-M   'P 1'
#
loop_
_entity.id
_entity.type
_entity.pdbx_description
1 polymer ?
#
loop_
_entity_poly.entity_id
_entity_poly.type
_entity_poly.pdbx_seq_one_letter_code
_entity_poly.pdbx_strand_id
1 'polypeptide(L)'
;MLVSEDRNPNSTGAKMILGKTGNGLAAIRRGVKNHSIRFLIALGEDVTAEAGIPEEDLDTLDYLLVMDHSENATTKKADVVLPGVTFAEKYGTMINVAGRIQRLNKAIEPIGEARPEWDIIRQLTEKLGCDCPRVIACPSPMIILEEMAQEFEPMKGLTWGNIGNEGKVIIDTGVTIPLIEREKAKK
;
A
#
# COMPACT_ATOMS: atom_id res chain seq x y z
N MET A 1 -11.13 -19.13 9.70
CA MET A 1 -10.97 -18.35 10.95
C MET A 1 -9.96 -17.25 10.67
N LEU A 2 -10.30 -15.98 10.88
CA LEU A 2 -9.34 -14.89 10.74
C LEU A 2 -8.38 -14.93 11.93
N VAL A 3 -7.10 -14.83 11.66
CA VAL A 3 -6.03 -14.90 12.68
C VAL A 3 -5.85 -13.56 13.39
N SER A 4 -6.35 -12.46 12.81
CA SER A 4 -6.21 -11.10 13.31
C SER A 4 -7.47 -10.28 13.04
N GLU A 5 -7.76 -9.30 13.90
CA GLU A 5 -8.79 -8.27 13.66
C GLU A 5 -8.38 -7.33 12.50
N ASP A 6 -7.09 -7.15 12.31
CA ASP A 6 -6.53 -6.40 11.18
C ASP A 6 -6.70 -7.23 9.89
N ARG A 7 -7.55 -6.75 9.01
CA ARG A 7 -7.89 -7.39 7.73
C ARG A 7 -7.01 -6.93 6.57
N ASN A 8 -6.16 -5.94 6.78
CA ASN A 8 -5.28 -5.44 5.73
C ASN A 8 -4.13 -6.41 5.47
N PRO A 9 -3.92 -6.84 4.25
CA PRO A 9 -2.98 -7.91 3.94
C PRO A 9 -1.50 -7.52 4.12
N ASN A 10 -1.19 -6.22 4.22
CA ASN A 10 0.19 -5.71 4.28
C ASN A 10 0.47 -4.80 5.49
N SER A 11 -0.35 -4.82 6.52
CA SER A 11 -0.13 -3.97 7.70
C SER A 11 1.22 -4.23 8.38
N THR A 12 1.69 -5.49 8.40
CA THR A 12 3.01 -5.84 8.94
C THR A 12 4.12 -5.17 8.14
N GLY A 13 4.04 -5.19 6.80
CA GLY A 13 4.99 -4.51 5.92
C GLY A 13 4.96 -3.00 6.09
N ALA A 14 3.78 -2.41 6.12
CA ALA A 14 3.62 -0.98 6.33
C ALA A 14 4.21 -0.54 7.68
N LYS A 15 3.95 -1.28 8.77
CA LYS A 15 4.52 -1.00 10.10
C LYS A 15 6.04 -1.13 10.12
N MET A 16 6.59 -2.11 9.41
CA MET A 16 8.04 -2.29 9.30
C MET A 16 8.70 -1.09 8.62
N ILE A 17 8.13 -0.61 7.50
CA ILE A 17 8.70 0.47 6.69
C ILE A 17 8.49 1.83 7.35
N LEU A 18 7.27 2.10 7.79
CA LEU A 18 6.91 3.40 8.38
C LEU A 18 7.35 3.52 9.85
N GLY A 19 7.68 2.39 10.49
CA GLY A 19 8.01 2.35 11.92
C GLY A 19 6.85 2.85 12.77
N LYS A 20 7.18 3.66 13.78
CA LYS A 20 6.19 4.37 14.60
C LYS A 20 5.78 5.71 13.96
N THR A 21 6.20 5.97 12.74
CA THR A 21 5.86 7.17 12.03
C THR A 21 4.39 7.14 11.63
N GLY A 22 3.78 8.19 11.80
CA GLY A 22 2.39 8.37 11.51
C GLY A 22 1.67 8.66 12.80
N ASN A 23 1.16 9.82 12.82
CA ASN A 23 0.27 10.26 13.89
C ASN A 23 -1.02 9.43 13.92
N GLY A 24 -1.12 8.43 13.01
CA GLY A 24 -2.29 7.57 12.85
C GLY A 24 -3.52 8.31 12.36
N LEU A 25 -4.54 7.54 12.01
CA LEU A 25 -5.80 8.07 11.47
C LEU A 25 -6.45 9.12 12.39
N ALA A 26 -6.37 8.94 13.70
CA ALA A 26 -6.93 9.89 14.67
C ALA A 26 -6.28 11.28 14.61
N ALA A 27 -4.98 11.37 14.29
CA ALA A 27 -4.32 12.66 14.15
C ALA A 27 -4.59 13.31 12.79
N ILE A 28 -4.68 12.51 11.74
CA ILE A 28 -5.12 13.00 10.42
C ILE A 28 -6.53 13.59 10.55
N ARG A 29 -7.47 12.86 11.14
CA ARG A 29 -8.82 13.34 11.38
C ARG A 29 -8.84 14.66 12.18
N ARG A 30 -8.06 14.74 13.27
CA ARG A 30 -7.95 16.00 14.04
C ARG A 30 -7.35 17.13 13.20
N GLY A 31 -6.33 16.82 12.38
CA GLY A 31 -5.67 17.79 11.53
C GLY A 31 -6.58 18.36 10.44
N VAL A 32 -7.42 17.52 9.84
CA VAL A 32 -8.45 17.96 8.89
C VAL A 32 -9.47 18.84 9.62
N LYS A 33 -10.04 18.34 10.73
CA LYS A 33 -11.06 19.06 11.49
C LYS A 33 -10.61 20.43 12.01
N ASN A 34 -9.35 20.58 12.41
CA ASN A 34 -8.82 21.86 12.91
C ASN A 34 -8.07 22.67 11.84
N HIS A 35 -8.18 22.29 10.57
CA HIS A 35 -7.57 22.92 9.40
C HIS A 35 -6.03 23.03 9.44
N SER A 36 -5.34 22.21 10.26
CA SER A 36 -3.88 22.09 10.22
C SER A 36 -3.40 21.20 9.09
N ILE A 37 -4.26 20.33 8.57
CA ILE A 37 -4.08 19.60 7.30
C ILE A 37 -5.00 20.26 6.29
N ARG A 38 -4.42 20.83 5.25
CA ARG A 38 -5.12 21.52 4.17
C ARG A 38 -5.05 20.77 2.85
N PHE A 39 -4.08 19.88 2.72
CA PHE A 39 -3.88 19.01 1.57
C PHE A 39 -3.84 17.55 2.03
N LEU A 40 -4.65 16.70 1.41
CA LEU A 40 -4.71 15.28 1.73
C LEU A 40 -4.55 14.44 0.46
N ILE A 41 -3.74 13.40 0.56
CA ILE A 41 -3.66 12.34 -0.46
C ILE A 41 -4.18 11.05 0.15
N ALA A 42 -5.22 10.46 -0.44
CA ALA A 42 -5.74 9.15 -0.07
C ALA A 42 -5.33 8.10 -1.11
N LEU A 43 -4.79 6.98 -0.66
CA LEU A 43 -4.28 5.91 -1.51
C LEU A 43 -5.02 4.61 -1.22
N GLY A 44 -6.00 4.27 -2.08
CA GLY A 44 -6.77 3.03 -1.99
C GLY A 44 -7.62 2.91 -0.73
N GLU A 45 -8.06 4.05 -0.17
CA GLU A 45 -8.80 4.11 1.09
C GLU A 45 -9.99 5.05 1.01
N ASP A 46 -11.14 4.58 1.48
CA ASP A 46 -12.25 5.46 1.81
C ASP A 46 -12.04 6.07 3.20
N VAL A 47 -11.49 7.28 3.26
CA VAL A 47 -11.16 7.94 4.52
C VAL A 47 -12.39 8.32 5.34
N THR A 48 -13.57 8.35 4.73
CA THR A 48 -14.82 8.56 5.46
C THR A 48 -15.21 7.33 6.25
N ALA A 49 -15.11 6.15 5.64
CA ALA A 49 -15.44 4.87 6.26
C ALA A 49 -14.33 4.39 7.23
N GLU A 50 -13.06 4.41 6.78
CA GLU A 50 -11.96 3.79 7.52
C GLU A 50 -11.34 4.74 8.57
N ALA A 51 -11.17 6.02 8.23
CA ALA A 51 -10.63 7.01 9.18
C ALA A 51 -11.72 7.76 9.96
N GLY A 52 -12.99 7.59 9.58
CA GLY A 52 -14.12 8.28 10.20
C GLY A 52 -14.04 9.79 10.05
N ILE A 53 -13.51 10.28 8.92
CA ILE A 53 -13.49 11.71 8.59
C ILE A 53 -14.84 12.04 7.96
N PRO A 54 -15.66 12.91 8.55
CA PRO A 54 -16.94 13.32 7.97
C PRO A 54 -16.75 13.96 6.59
N GLU A 55 -17.71 13.76 5.68
CA GLU A 55 -17.64 14.33 4.34
C GLU A 55 -17.55 15.86 4.37
N GLU A 56 -18.25 16.49 5.31
CA GLU A 56 -18.20 17.95 5.53
C GLU A 56 -16.81 18.45 5.95
N ASP A 57 -16.03 17.63 6.67
CA ASP A 57 -14.65 17.97 7.03
C ASP A 57 -13.74 17.89 5.79
N LEU A 58 -14.00 16.97 4.85
CA LEU A 58 -13.27 16.90 3.58
C LEU A 58 -13.49 18.13 2.70
N ASP A 59 -14.68 18.72 2.73
CA ASP A 59 -15.01 19.97 2.00
C ASP A 59 -14.20 21.18 2.51
N THR A 60 -13.54 21.05 3.66
CA THR A 60 -12.70 22.12 4.23
C THR A 60 -11.24 22.05 3.79
N LEU A 61 -10.85 20.99 3.10
CA LEU A 61 -9.50 20.86 2.53
C LEU A 61 -9.33 21.85 1.37
N ASP A 62 -8.13 22.37 1.22
CA ASP A 62 -7.77 23.16 0.03
C ASP A 62 -7.62 22.26 -1.19
N TYR A 63 -7.24 21.00 -0.98
CA TYR A 63 -7.04 20.03 -2.05
C TYR A 63 -7.09 18.59 -1.54
N LEU A 64 -7.89 17.77 -2.20
CA LEU A 64 -7.99 16.33 -1.96
C LEU A 64 -7.65 15.56 -3.25
N LEU A 65 -6.53 14.84 -3.23
CA LEU A 65 -6.15 13.92 -4.29
C LEU A 65 -6.41 12.48 -3.84
N VAL A 66 -7.10 11.72 -4.67
CA VAL A 66 -7.40 10.31 -4.40
C VAL A 66 -6.83 9.43 -5.50
N MET A 67 -6.14 8.36 -5.13
CA MET A 67 -5.79 7.27 -6.04
C MET A 67 -6.59 6.05 -5.62
N ASP A 68 -7.56 5.65 -6.43
CA ASP A 68 -8.40 4.49 -6.11
C ASP A 68 -8.81 3.76 -7.40
N HIS A 69 -9.20 2.50 -7.25
CA HIS A 69 -9.70 1.63 -8.31
C HIS A 69 -11.24 1.57 -8.34
N SER A 70 -11.91 2.19 -7.36
CA SER A 70 -13.36 2.18 -7.24
C SER A 70 -13.90 3.52 -6.76
N GLU A 71 -15.14 3.79 -7.12
CA GLU A 71 -15.88 4.95 -6.62
C GLU A 71 -16.32 4.70 -5.17
N ASN A 72 -16.08 5.68 -4.29
CA ASN A 72 -16.49 5.68 -2.88
C ASN A 72 -16.80 7.12 -2.41
N ALA A 73 -17.10 7.32 -1.12
CA ALA A 73 -17.45 8.63 -0.60
C ALA A 73 -16.27 9.61 -0.71
N THR A 74 -15.04 9.14 -0.49
CA THR A 74 -13.83 9.98 -0.59
C THR A 74 -13.55 10.40 -2.03
N THR A 75 -13.69 9.50 -3.01
CA THR A 75 -13.48 9.85 -4.42
C THR A 75 -14.48 10.86 -4.93
N LYS A 76 -15.72 10.87 -4.41
CA LYS A 76 -16.75 11.85 -4.76
C LYS A 76 -16.46 13.26 -4.28
N LYS A 77 -15.65 13.39 -3.23
CA LYS A 77 -15.21 14.66 -2.64
C LYS A 77 -13.87 15.14 -3.19
N ALA A 78 -13.16 14.31 -3.94
CA ALA A 78 -11.84 14.62 -4.43
C ALA A 78 -11.83 15.71 -5.50
N ASP A 79 -10.86 16.62 -5.43
CA ASP A 79 -10.56 17.57 -6.52
C ASP A 79 -9.95 16.85 -7.71
N VAL A 80 -9.14 15.80 -7.45
CA VAL A 80 -8.55 14.95 -8.49
C VAL A 80 -8.61 13.49 -8.06
N VAL A 81 -9.13 12.65 -8.95
CA VAL A 81 -9.06 11.20 -8.85
C VAL A 81 -8.12 10.66 -9.92
N LEU A 82 -7.09 9.94 -9.49
CA LEU A 82 -6.19 9.20 -10.38
C LEU A 82 -6.56 7.72 -10.31
N PRO A 83 -6.86 7.09 -11.47
CA PRO A 83 -7.31 5.71 -11.48
C PRO A 83 -6.16 4.76 -11.08
N GLY A 84 -6.28 4.17 -9.90
CA GLY A 84 -5.43 3.12 -9.39
C GLY A 84 -5.83 1.75 -9.91
N VAL A 85 -5.06 0.73 -9.58
CA VAL A 85 -5.29 -0.66 -9.98
C VAL A 85 -5.60 -1.55 -8.78
N THR A 86 -6.34 -2.63 -9.03
CA THR A 86 -6.57 -3.67 -8.03
C THR A 86 -5.29 -4.50 -7.79
N PHE A 87 -5.30 -5.33 -6.75
CA PHE A 87 -4.20 -6.26 -6.48
C PHE A 87 -3.95 -7.26 -7.61
N ALA A 88 -4.98 -7.58 -8.41
CA ALA A 88 -4.88 -8.52 -9.52
C ALA A 88 -4.18 -7.92 -10.76
N GLU A 89 -4.10 -6.60 -10.84
CA GLU A 89 -3.61 -5.85 -12.00
C GLU A 89 -2.18 -5.33 -11.83
N LYS A 90 -1.51 -5.65 -10.72
CA LYS A 90 -0.16 -5.16 -10.41
C LYS A 90 0.80 -6.21 -9.89
N TYR A 91 2.08 -5.92 -10.01
CA TYR A 91 3.15 -6.61 -9.30
C TYR A 91 3.48 -5.89 -8.00
N GLY A 92 3.96 -6.63 -7.02
CA GLY A 92 4.42 -6.07 -5.75
C GLY A 92 4.77 -7.15 -4.75
N THR A 93 5.00 -6.75 -3.51
CA THR A 93 5.18 -7.66 -2.38
C THR A 93 4.32 -7.24 -1.21
N MET A 94 3.89 -8.21 -0.43
CA MET A 94 3.14 -7.99 0.81
C MET A 94 3.77 -8.81 1.93
N ILE A 95 3.76 -8.27 3.15
CA ILE A 95 4.20 -8.97 4.34
C ILE A 95 2.98 -9.23 5.21
N ASN A 96 2.61 -10.51 5.33
CA ASN A 96 1.42 -10.92 6.07
C ASN A 96 1.62 -10.84 7.59
N VAL A 97 0.55 -11.12 8.34
CA VAL A 97 0.53 -11.07 9.81
C VAL A 97 1.57 -12.00 10.47
N ALA A 98 1.98 -13.07 9.81
CA ALA A 98 3.03 -13.98 10.29
C ALA A 98 4.45 -13.56 9.87
N GLY A 99 4.64 -12.33 9.37
CA GLY A 99 5.94 -11.83 8.94
C GLY A 99 6.50 -12.46 7.68
N ARG A 100 5.64 -13.11 6.87
CA ARG A 100 6.04 -13.72 5.60
C ARG A 100 5.86 -12.72 4.47
N ILE A 101 6.95 -12.40 3.78
CA ILE A 101 6.91 -11.67 2.51
C ILE A 101 6.51 -12.62 1.38
N GLN A 102 5.58 -12.18 0.56
CA GLN A 102 5.06 -12.92 -0.59
C GLN A 102 4.97 -12.00 -1.80
N ARG A 103 5.18 -12.57 -2.98
CA ARG A 103 5.00 -11.83 -4.24
C ARG A 103 3.52 -11.70 -4.56
N LEU A 104 3.17 -10.53 -5.01
CA LEU A 104 1.93 -10.27 -5.72
C LEU A 104 2.23 -10.31 -7.22
N ASN A 105 1.63 -11.24 -7.93
CA ASN A 105 1.83 -11.40 -9.36
C ASN A 105 0.60 -10.87 -10.10
N LYS A 106 0.83 -10.03 -11.09
CA LYS A 106 -0.24 -9.53 -11.95
C LYS A 106 -0.93 -10.69 -12.66
N ALA A 107 -2.24 -10.78 -12.54
CA ALA A 107 -3.07 -11.82 -13.13
C ALA A 107 -3.85 -11.32 -14.37
N ILE A 108 -4.18 -10.05 -14.40
CA ILE A 108 -4.93 -9.40 -15.49
C ILE A 108 -4.32 -8.04 -15.84
N GLU A 109 -4.61 -7.54 -17.02
CA GLU A 109 -4.19 -6.19 -17.41
C GLU A 109 -5.09 -5.12 -16.75
N PRO A 110 -4.52 -3.95 -16.41
CA PRO A 110 -5.30 -2.82 -15.93
C PRO A 110 -6.40 -2.40 -16.91
N ILE A 111 -7.52 -1.94 -16.37
CA ILE A 111 -8.65 -1.47 -17.18
C ILE A 111 -8.46 0.02 -17.53
N GLY A 112 -8.64 0.36 -18.80
CA GLY A 112 -8.58 1.74 -19.27
C GLY A 112 -7.22 2.40 -19.03
N GLU A 113 -7.20 3.53 -18.34
CA GLU A 113 -5.99 4.29 -18.01
C GLU A 113 -5.47 4.04 -16.59
N ALA A 114 -6.05 3.05 -15.89
CA ALA A 114 -5.62 2.73 -14.53
C ALA A 114 -4.15 2.28 -14.49
N ARG A 115 -3.42 2.76 -13.49
CA ARG A 115 -2.00 2.49 -13.30
C ARG A 115 -1.68 2.11 -11.86
N PRO A 116 -0.62 1.30 -11.65
CA PRO A 116 -0.15 1.03 -10.29
C PRO A 116 0.24 2.31 -9.56
N GLU A 117 -0.10 2.40 -8.30
CA GLU A 117 0.10 3.61 -7.48
C GLU A 117 1.57 4.04 -7.42
N TRP A 118 2.51 3.07 -7.39
CA TRP A 118 3.95 3.38 -7.43
C TRP A 118 4.36 4.11 -8.72
N ASP A 119 3.77 3.78 -9.86
CA ASP A 119 4.05 4.45 -11.14
C ASP A 119 3.41 5.85 -11.20
N ILE A 120 2.19 5.98 -10.67
CA ILE A 120 1.52 7.28 -10.51
C ILE A 120 2.37 8.21 -9.63
N ILE A 121 2.83 7.72 -8.47
CA ILE A 121 3.68 8.50 -7.55
C ILE A 121 4.98 8.90 -8.23
N ARG A 122 5.64 7.98 -8.93
CA ARG A 122 6.87 8.27 -9.68
C ARG A 122 6.67 9.38 -10.70
N GLN A 123 5.60 9.28 -11.50
CA GLN A 123 5.29 10.29 -12.52
C GLN A 123 4.90 11.64 -11.91
N LEU A 124 4.16 11.66 -10.81
CA LEU A 124 3.84 12.89 -10.09
C LEU A 124 5.11 13.55 -9.55
N THR A 125 6.00 12.77 -8.91
CA THR A 125 7.29 13.26 -8.41
C THR A 125 8.12 13.92 -9.51
N GLU A 126 8.20 13.28 -10.67
CA GLU A 126 8.92 13.81 -11.84
C GLU A 126 8.27 15.09 -12.37
N LYS A 127 6.94 15.08 -12.59
CA LYS A 127 6.20 16.22 -13.15
C LYS A 127 6.16 17.43 -12.22
N LEU A 128 6.14 17.22 -10.91
CA LEU A 128 6.18 18.28 -9.92
C LEU A 128 7.60 18.83 -9.69
N GLY A 129 8.61 18.25 -10.33
CA GLY A 129 9.99 18.66 -10.15
C GLY A 129 10.54 18.41 -8.75
N CYS A 130 10.00 17.40 -8.05
CA CYS A 130 10.49 17.05 -6.72
C CYS A 130 11.89 16.46 -6.82
N ASP A 131 12.80 16.92 -5.96
CA ASP A 131 14.15 16.36 -5.85
C ASP A 131 14.14 15.02 -5.10
N CYS A 132 13.65 14.00 -5.77
CA CYS A 132 13.56 12.63 -5.25
C CYS A 132 14.13 11.63 -6.26
N PRO A 133 15.45 11.69 -6.56
CA PRO A 133 16.05 10.89 -7.63
C PRO A 133 15.85 9.39 -7.45
N ARG A 134 15.82 8.89 -6.22
CA ARG A 134 15.57 7.46 -5.93
C ARG A 134 14.17 7.01 -6.35
N VAL A 135 13.14 7.83 -6.12
CA VAL A 135 11.76 7.52 -6.54
C VAL A 135 11.66 7.51 -8.06
N ILE A 136 12.25 8.51 -8.71
CA ILE A 136 12.25 8.65 -10.18
C ILE A 136 13.01 7.49 -10.84
N ALA A 137 14.13 7.07 -10.24
CA ALA A 137 14.99 5.99 -10.76
C ALA A 137 14.44 4.59 -10.55
N CYS A 138 13.29 4.41 -9.85
CA CYS A 138 12.69 3.10 -9.58
C CYS A 138 11.57 2.78 -10.59
N PRO A 139 11.87 2.23 -11.78
CA PRO A 139 10.89 2.01 -12.85
C PRO A 139 10.04 0.74 -12.66
N SER A 140 10.25 -0.02 -11.59
CA SER A 140 9.50 -1.26 -11.34
C SER A 140 9.47 -1.66 -9.87
N PRO A 141 8.46 -2.44 -9.45
CA PRO A 141 8.38 -2.96 -8.07
C PRO A 141 9.56 -3.85 -7.68
N MET A 142 10.22 -4.49 -8.67
CA MET A 142 11.39 -5.32 -8.45
C MET A 142 12.58 -4.49 -7.99
N ILE A 143 12.82 -3.35 -8.64
CA ILE A 143 13.88 -2.40 -8.25
C ILE A 143 13.54 -1.75 -6.91
N ILE A 144 12.28 -1.37 -6.68
CA ILE A 144 11.83 -0.86 -5.38
C ILE A 144 12.14 -1.88 -4.26
N LEU A 145 11.87 -3.18 -4.50
CA LEU A 145 12.19 -4.23 -3.54
C LEU A 145 13.70 -4.31 -3.26
N GLU A 146 14.54 -4.21 -4.29
CA GLU A 146 15.99 -4.26 -4.14
C GLU A 146 16.54 -3.05 -3.36
N GLU A 147 16.00 -1.87 -3.60
CA GLU A 147 16.30 -0.66 -2.82
C GLU A 147 15.88 -0.83 -1.35
N MET A 148 14.68 -1.34 -1.11
CA MET A 148 14.20 -1.63 0.25
C MET A 148 15.07 -2.67 0.95
N ALA A 149 15.55 -3.69 0.22
CA ALA A 149 16.43 -4.73 0.75
C ALA A 149 17.81 -4.20 1.18
N GLN A 150 18.21 -3.04 0.73
CA GLN A 150 19.42 -2.36 1.18
C GLN A 150 19.20 -1.56 2.47
N GLU A 151 18.00 -1.03 2.67
CA GLU A 151 17.68 -0.15 3.81
C GLU A 151 17.10 -0.88 5.02
N PHE A 152 16.28 -1.91 4.79
CA PHE A 152 15.57 -2.59 5.86
C PHE A 152 16.22 -3.93 6.18
N GLU A 153 16.82 -4.05 7.37
CA GLU A 153 17.56 -5.26 7.80
C GLU A 153 16.74 -6.55 7.64
N PRO A 154 15.44 -6.63 7.97
CA PRO A 154 14.64 -7.84 7.72
C PRO A 154 14.53 -8.24 6.24
N MET A 155 14.76 -7.30 5.32
CA MET A 155 14.67 -7.53 3.88
C MET A 155 16.02 -7.79 3.23
N LYS A 156 17.12 -7.73 3.98
CA LYS A 156 18.48 -7.82 3.45
C LYS A 156 18.70 -9.05 2.57
N GLY A 157 19.22 -8.79 1.37
CA GLY A 157 19.48 -9.84 0.38
C GLY A 157 18.26 -10.43 -0.30
N LEU A 158 17.07 -9.84 -0.10
CA LEU A 158 15.89 -10.22 -0.87
C LEU A 158 16.00 -9.70 -2.30
N THR A 159 15.59 -10.55 -3.20
CA THR A 159 15.35 -10.21 -4.62
C THR A 159 14.03 -10.80 -5.04
N TRP A 160 13.46 -10.30 -6.12
CA TRP A 160 12.22 -10.85 -6.66
C TRP A 160 12.30 -12.38 -6.89
N GLY A 161 13.43 -12.84 -7.42
CA GLY A 161 13.66 -14.26 -7.72
C GLY A 161 13.74 -15.13 -6.48
N ASN A 162 14.40 -14.66 -5.42
CA ASN A 162 14.67 -15.49 -4.24
C ASN A 162 13.54 -15.52 -3.21
N ILE A 163 12.50 -14.69 -3.33
CA ILE A 163 11.29 -14.79 -2.52
C ILE A 163 10.57 -16.12 -2.79
N GLY A 164 10.59 -16.58 -4.05
CA GLY A 164 9.92 -17.82 -4.45
C GLY A 164 8.39 -17.68 -4.47
N ASN A 165 7.70 -18.80 -4.76
CA ASN A 165 6.23 -18.81 -4.87
C ASN A 165 5.55 -18.88 -3.50
N GLU A 166 6.20 -19.47 -2.52
CA GLU A 166 5.64 -19.61 -1.16
C GLU A 166 5.99 -18.44 -0.25
N GLY A 167 6.86 -17.55 -0.72
CA GLY A 167 7.38 -16.44 0.09
C GLY A 167 8.40 -16.88 1.13
N LYS A 168 8.88 -15.91 1.91
CA LYS A 168 9.86 -16.12 3.00
C LYS A 168 9.40 -15.45 4.28
N VAL A 169 9.60 -16.08 5.43
CA VAL A 169 9.47 -15.42 6.72
C VAL A 169 10.69 -14.53 6.92
N ILE A 170 10.47 -13.24 7.14
CA ILE A 170 11.52 -12.22 7.32
C ILE A 170 11.40 -11.49 8.64
N ILE A 171 10.25 -11.62 9.31
CA ILE A 171 10.01 -11.05 10.66
C ILE A 171 9.37 -12.15 11.51
N ASP A 172 9.88 -12.36 12.71
CA ASP A 172 9.18 -13.17 13.70
C ASP A 172 8.15 -12.30 14.42
N THR A 173 6.88 -12.57 14.14
CA THR A 173 5.74 -11.87 14.77
C THR A 173 5.12 -12.66 15.91
N GLY A 174 5.63 -13.86 16.17
CA GLY A 174 5.03 -14.81 17.11
C GLY A 174 3.68 -15.39 16.62
N VAL A 175 3.22 -15.02 15.43
CA VAL A 175 1.96 -15.50 14.84
C VAL A 175 2.24 -16.65 13.88
N THR A 176 1.58 -17.77 14.10
CA THR A 176 1.63 -18.92 13.19
C THR A 176 0.31 -19.02 12.42
N ILE A 177 0.39 -19.00 11.10
CA ILE A 177 -0.76 -19.31 10.24
C ILE A 177 -0.71 -20.82 9.97
N PRO A 178 -1.75 -21.59 10.39
CA PRO A 178 -1.81 -23.01 10.03
C PRO A 178 -1.81 -23.14 8.51
N LEU A 179 -0.79 -23.79 7.96
CA LEU A 179 -0.83 -24.19 6.56
C LEU A 179 -1.90 -25.27 6.43
N ILE A 180 -2.87 -25.04 5.55
CA ILE A 180 -3.77 -26.08 5.14
C ILE A 180 -2.89 -27.08 4.35
N GLU A 181 -2.57 -28.20 4.95
CA GLU A 181 -1.95 -29.31 4.21
C GLU A 181 -2.89 -29.64 3.06
N ARG A 182 -2.47 -29.34 1.84
CA ARG A 182 -3.15 -29.89 0.68
C ARG A 182 -3.02 -31.39 0.81
N GLU A 183 -4.13 -32.06 1.10
CA GLU A 183 -4.19 -33.51 0.96
C GLU A 183 -3.58 -33.84 -0.41
N LYS A 184 -2.46 -34.56 -0.39
CA LYS A 184 -1.88 -35.09 -1.63
C LYS A 184 -2.98 -35.87 -2.28
N ALA A 185 -3.50 -35.35 -3.38
CA ALA A 185 -4.48 -36.06 -4.17
C ALA A 185 -3.90 -37.46 -4.40
N LYS A 186 -4.49 -38.43 -3.75
CA LYS A 186 -4.14 -39.83 -3.97
C LYS A 186 -4.40 -40.12 -5.44
N LYS A 187 -3.31 -40.44 -6.14
CA LYS A 187 -3.38 -40.96 -7.50
C LYS A 187 -4.17 -42.24 -7.54
#